data_9c2c1e64d0c9fcdef6809a266d896349
#
_entry.id   9c2c1e64d0c9fcdef6809a266d896349
#
_cell.length_a   1.000
_cell.length_b   1.000
_cell.length_c   1.000
_cell.angle_alpha   90.00
_cell.angle_beta   90.00
_cell.angle_gamma   90.00
#
_symmetry.space_group_name_H-M   'P 1'
#
loop_
_entity.id
_entity.type
_entity.pdbx_description
1 polymer ?
#
loop_
_entity_poly.entity_id
_entity_poly.type
_entity_poly.pdbx_seq_one_letter_code
_entity_poly.pdbx_strand_id
1 'polypeptide(L)'
;MDVRRLAEPALRMLFDLYRSMRPRLAATKDALRRRARSNDLLRRVYYDPHERDVYAVRNERLFSDAWHQERMLADAVRVDAYERALSVALRPGAVVADIGTGCGILALLAARHGAGTVHAVDHAAVIEWARQVADARGEDRIRFHRTHSRDFDPGHRVDVLVHEQIGDWLFDERMLDTLLDLRDRILEPEGRILPGAFDLHIEPVQLVDEQSVPFLHQIEAAGIDFSVLRDVSDDAVRTLRLVVPPADVAMALSSPRPLLHVDLHELSEARLPTRLTATRTVERVGRFDGFCVSFVAHLTPEIRIDTSPFAPASQRPWHWANGFLRVETRDVRPGDRIELELNALDLARPETWTWNANVVEQTATQRAG
;
A
#
# COMPACT_ATOMS: atom_id res chain seq x y z
N MET A 1 -51.78 -5.89 6.17
CA MET A 1 -50.98 -6.94 6.80
C MET A 1 -49.51 -6.52 6.61
N ASP A 2 -48.83 -6.15 7.67
CA ASP A 2 -47.53 -5.48 7.61
C ASP A 2 -46.43 -6.51 7.32
N VAL A 3 -45.92 -6.48 6.10
CA VAL A 3 -44.86 -7.38 5.59
C VAL A 3 -43.59 -7.31 6.45
N ARG A 4 -43.36 -6.21 7.17
CA ARG A 4 -42.19 -6.03 8.07
C ARG A 4 -42.28 -6.97 9.29
N ARG A 5 -43.47 -7.29 9.80
CA ARG A 5 -43.66 -8.19 10.94
C ARG A 5 -43.38 -9.67 10.64
N LEU A 6 -43.46 -10.08 9.37
CA LEU A 6 -43.14 -11.46 8.94
C LEU A 6 -41.66 -11.65 8.56
N ALA A 7 -40.97 -10.58 8.15
CA ALA A 7 -39.59 -10.66 7.75
C ALA A 7 -38.61 -10.68 8.95
N GLU A 8 -39.00 -10.11 10.09
CA GLU A 8 -38.10 -9.96 11.25
C GLU A 8 -37.72 -11.30 11.92
N PRO A 9 -38.61 -12.27 12.12
CA PRO A 9 -38.24 -13.59 12.64
C PRO A 9 -37.38 -14.39 11.69
N ALA A 10 -37.61 -14.31 10.37
CA ALA A 10 -36.79 -14.99 9.36
C ALA A 10 -35.41 -14.39 9.27
N LEU A 11 -35.28 -13.06 9.34
CA LEU A 11 -33.99 -12.38 9.38
C LEU A 11 -33.20 -12.69 10.65
N ARG A 12 -33.86 -12.77 11.81
CA ARG A 12 -33.22 -13.19 13.07
C ARG A 12 -32.71 -14.63 12.97
N MET A 13 -33.52 -15.55 12.44
CA MET A 13 -33.12 -16.95 12.25
C MET A 13 -31.94 -17.09 11.30
N LEU A 14 -31.90 -16.34 10.19
CA LEU A 14 -30.78 -16.28 9.27
C LEU A 14 -29.53 -15.68 9.92
N PHE A 15 -29.68 -14.67 10.75
CA PHE A 15 -28.61 -14.05 11.49
C PHE A 15 -28.02 -14.97 12.56
N ASP A 16 -28.85 -15.71 13.28
CA ASP A 16 -28.43 -16.69 14.27
C ASP A 16 -27.78 -17.91 13.61
N LEU A 17 -28.27 -18.36 12.45
CA LEU A 17 -27.66 -19.39 11.64
C LEU A 17 -26.27 -18.93 11.15
N TYR A 18 -26.17 -17.73 10.61
CA TYR A 18 -24.91 -17.13 10.20
C TYR A 18 -23.92 -17.01 11.39
N ARG A 19 -24.40 -16.56 12.53
CA ARG A 19 -23.61 -16.42 13.76
C ARG A 19 -23.09 -17.76 14.27
N SER A 20 -23.90 -18.83 14.19
CA SER A 20 -23.50 -20.20 14.56
C SER A 20 -22.50 -20.83 13.57
N MET A 21 -22.61 -20.48 12.29
CA MET A 21 -21.72 -20.99 11.23
C MET A 21 -20.40 -20.20 11.15
N ARG A 22 -20.38 -18.94 11.57
CA ARG A 22 -19.23 -18.05 11.48
C ARG A 22 -17.94 -18.63 12.06
N PRO A 23 -17.89 -19.25 13.26
CA PRO A 23 -16.68 -19.84 13.79
C PRO A 23 -16.19 -21.04 12.97
N ARG A 24 -17.09 -21.88 12.45
CA ARG A 24 -16.76 -23.03 11.61
C ARG A 24 -16.24 -22.60 10.24
N LEU A 25 -16.86 -21.59 9.64
CA LEU A 25 -16.43 -20.98 8.39
C LEU A 25 -15.07 -20.29 8.55
N ALA A 26 -14.84 -19.61 9.67
CA ALA A 26 -13.57 -19.00 9.99
C ALA A 26 -12.48 -20.07 10.17
N ALA A 27 -12.74 -21.13 10.94
CA ALA A 27 -11.79 -22.23 11.14
C ALA A 27 -11.48 -22.97 9.83
N THR A 28 -12.46 -23.19 8.96
CA THR A 28 -12.26 -23.78 7.63
C THR A 28 -11.48 -22.84 6.71
N LYS A 29 -11.78 -21.54 6.75
CA LYS A 29 -11.04 -20.52 6.01
C LYS A 29 -9.58 -20.44 6.47
N ASP A 30 -9.33 -20.52 7.76
CA ASP A 30 -7.98 -20.50 8.33
C ASP A 30 -7.22 -21.79 8.04
N ALA A 31 -7.90 -22.95 8.04
CA ALA A 31 -7.30 -24.23 7.64
C ALA A 31 -6.94 -24.24 6.15
N LEU A 32 -7.81 -23.71 5.29
CA LEU A 32 -7.54 -23.52 3.85
C LEU A 32 -6.41 -22.52 3.62
N ARG A 33 -6.38 -21.42 4.36
CA ARG A 33 -5.27 -20.46 4.34
C ARG A 33 -3.95 -21.11 4.69
N ARG A 34 -3.89 -21.86 5.78
CA ARG A 34 -2.66 -22.59 6.18
C ARG A 34 -2.22 -23.58 5.09
N ARG A 35 -3.15 -24.32 4.52
CA ARG A 35 -2.86 -25.31 3.47
C ARG A 35 -2.50 -24.68 2.13
N ALA A 36 -3.07 -23.51 1.81
CA ALA A 36 -2.72 -22.74 0.63
C ALA A 36 -1.31 -22.14 0.71
N ARG A 37 -0.81 -21.83 1.92
CA ARG A 37 0.55 -21.29 2.14
C ARG A 37 1.66 -22.25 1.75
N SER A 38 1.43 -23.55 1.88
CA SER A 38 2.42 -24.60 1.57
C SER A 38 2.28 -25.21 0.18
N ASN A 39 1.30 -24.77 -0.65
CA ASN A 39 1.01 -25.36 -1.95
C ASN A 39 0.66 -24.28 -2.97
N ASP A 40 1.53 -24.07 -3.96
CA ASP A 40 1.39 -23.02 -4.98
C ASP A 40 0.09 -23.08 -5.79
N LEU A 41 -0.42 -24.29 -6.06
CA LEU A 41 -1.69 -24.45 -6.77
C LEU A 41 -2.87 -23.97 -5.91
N LEU A 42 -2.91 -24.36 -4.63
CA LEU A 42 -3.93 -23.92 -3.69
C LEU A 42 -3.81 -22.43 -3.37
N ARG A 43 -2.60 -21.87 -3.36
CA ARG A 43 -2.37 -20.42 -3.23
C ARG A 43 -3.02 -19.68 -4.38
N ARG A 44 -2.81 -20.09 -5.62
CA ARG A 44 -3.40 -19.48 -6.81
C ARG A 44 -4.93 -19.57 -6.79
N VAL A 45 -5.51 -20.72 -6.47
CA VAL A 45 -6.95 -20.94 -6.41
C VAL A 45 -7.61 -20.17 -5.27
N TYR A 46 -6.97 -20.10 -4.09
CA TYR A 46 -7.54 -19.42 -2.92
C TYR A 46 -7.57 -17.90 -3.06
N TYR A 47 -6.61 -17.31 -3.82
CA TYR A 47 -6.47 -15.88 -4.00
C TYR A 47 -6.98 -15.39 -5.37
N ASP A 48 -7.77 -16.20 -6.08
CA ASP A 48 -8.30 -15.91 -7.41
C ASP A 48 -9.67 -15.15 -7.40
N PRO A 49 -10.23 -14.76 -8.52
CA PRO A 49 -10.95 -13.53 -8.90
C PRO A 49 -12.08 -13.03 -7.98
N HIS A 50 -12.67 -13.84 -7.11
CA HIS A 50 -13.68 -13.35 -6.14
C HIS A 50 -13.17 -12.24 -5.19
N GLU A 51 -11.86 -12.13 -5.02
CA GLU A 51 -11.29 -11.04 -4.21
C GLU A 51 -11.27 -9.69 -4.94
N ARG A 52 -11.32 -9.66 -6.27
CA ARG A 52 -11.42 -8.40 -7.03
C ARG A 52 -12.70 -7.65 -6.68
N ASP A 53 -13.80 -8.38 -6.59
CA ASP A 53 -15.11 -7.78 -6.28
C ASP A 53 -15.21 -7.41 -4.79
N VAL A 54 -14.65 -8.24 -3.91
CA VAL A 54 -14.60 -7.94 -2.46
C VAL A 54 -13.69 -6.75 -2.19
N TYR A 55 -12.56 -6.64 -2.90
CA TYR A 55 -11.65 -5.50 -2.80
C TYR A 55 -12.35 -4.22 -3.28
N ALA A 56 -13.00 -4.24 -4.43
CA ALA A 56 -13.72 -3.08 -4.97
C ALA A 56 -14.81 -2.58 -4.01
N VAL A 57 -15.64 -3.48 -3.46
CA VAL A 57 -16.69 -3.13 -2.49
C VAL A 57 -16.09 -2.61 -1.18
N ARG A 58 -14.97 -3.18 -0.72
CA ARG A 58 -14.29 -2.71 0.50
C ARG A 58 -13.69 -1.33 0.30
N ASN A 59 -13.03 -1.10 -0.83
CA ASN A 59 -12.44 0.18 -1.20
C ASN A 59 -13.52 1.26 -1.37
N GLU A 60 -14.61 0.95 -2.07
CA GLU A 60 -15.71 1.89 -2.20
C GLU A 60 -16.23 2.37 -0.84
N ARG A 61 -16.38 1.46 0.13
CA ARG A 61 -16.81 1.83 1.49
C ARG A 61 -15.76 2.65 2.23
N LEU A 62 -14.49 2.26 2.14
CA LEU A 62 -13.39 2.91 2.86
C LEU A 62 -13.19 4.33 2.35
N PHE A 63 -13.06 4.50 1.04
CA PHE A 63 -12.78 5.79 0.41
C PHE A 63 -14.01 6.68 0.23
N SER A 64 -15.23 6.15 0.44
CA SER A 64 -16.45 6.98 0.57
C SER A 64 -16.67 7.50 1.98
N ASP A 65 -15.82 7.15 2.95
CA ASP A 65 -15.90 7.65 4.32
C ASP A 65 -15.28 9.04 4.43
N ALA A 66 -16.03 9.99 5.02
CA ALA A 66 -15.58 11.37 5.20
C ALA A 66 -14.26 11.46 5.97
N TRP A 67 -14.08 10.63 7.01
CA TRP A 67 -12.87 10.63 7.81
C TRP A 67 -11.61 10.28 7.01
N HIS A 68 -11.70 9.36 6.04
CA HIS A 68 -10.58 9.07 5.15
C HIS A 68 -10.26 10.23 4.23
N GLN A 69 -11.28 10.87 3.66
CA GLN A 69 -11.11 12.07 2.82
C GLN A 69 -10.51 13.24 3.63
N GLU A 70 -11.00 13.47 4.86
CA GLU A 70 -10.45 14.47 5.77
C GLU A 70 -8.98 14.23 6.08
N ARG A 71 -8.58 13.00 6.40
CA ARG A 71 -7.19 12.64 6.65
C ARG A 71 -6.30 12.90 5.45
N MET A 72 -6.74 12.48 4.27
CA MET A 72 -5.99 12.69 3.03
C MET A 72 -5.84 14.18 2.70
N LEU A 73 -6.90 14.97 2.88
CA LEU A 73 -6.84 16.42 2.64
C LEU A 73 -5.99 17.16 3.66
N ALA A 74 -5.98 16.72 4.92
CA ALA A 74 -5.21 17.33 5.99
C ALA A 74 -3.71 17.03 5.91
N ASP A 75 -3.27 16.05 5.08
CA ASP A 75 -1.86 15.78 4.86
C ASP A 75 -1.26 16.81 3.89
N ALA A 76 -0.82 17.95 4.45
CA ALA A 76 -0.27 19.05 3.69
C ALA A 76 0.96 18.66 2.87
N VAL A 77 1.82 17.78 3.40
CA VAL A 77 3.04 17.33 2.68
C VAL A 77 2.66 16.64 1.37
N ARG A 78 1.67 15.76 1.42
CA ARG A 78 1.14 15.08 0.24
C ARG A 78 0.52 16.08 -0.74
N VAL A 79 -0.41 16.90 -0.27
CA VAL A 79 -1.15 17.86 -1.12
C VAL A 79 -0.18 18.84 -1.77
N ASP A 80 0.78 19.41 -1.03
CA ASP A 80 1.78 20.35 -1.54
C ASP A 80 2.71 19.70 -2.59
N ALA A 81 3.06 18.43 -2.40
CA ALA A 81 3.86 17.71 -3.39
C ALA A 81 3.13 17.59 -4.74
N TYR A 82 1.86 17.17 -4.71
CA TYR A 82 1.04 17.11 -5.92
C TYR A 82 0.80 18.48 -6.54
N GLU A 83 0.54 19.51 -5.73
CA GLU A 83 0.37 20.88 -6.23
C GLU A 83 1.60 21.36 -6.97
N ARG A 84 2.78 21.23 -6.38
CA ARG A 84 4.06 21.58 -7.03
C ARG A 84 4.29 20.78 -8.29
N ALA A 85 4.00 19.46 -8.26
CA ALA A 85 4.18 18.61 -9.43
C ALA A 85 3.26 19.03 -10.59
N LEU A 86 1.99 19.29 -10.31
CA LEU A 86 1.05 19.78 -11.32
C LEU A 86 1.46 21.16 -11.87
N SER A 87 1.97 22.06 -11.01
CA SER A 87 2.42 23.39 -11.44
C SER A 87 3.56 23.36 -12.46
N VAL A 88 4.42 22.34 -12.41
CA VAL A 88 5.56 22.21 -13.35
C VAL A 88 5.29 21.23 -14.50
N ALA A 89 4.38 20.29 -14.31
CA ALA A 89 4.06 19.27 -15.30
C ALA A 89 3.05 19.76 -16.35
N LEU A 90 2.13 20.65 -15.97
CA LEU A 90 1.05 21.09 -16.84
C LEU A 90 1.50 22.20 -17.80
N ARG A 91 1.17 22.03 -19.07
CA ARG A 91 1.20 23.10 -20.05
C ARG A 91 -0.16 23.82 -20.04
N PRO A 92 -0.22 25.13 -20.31
CA PRO A 92 -1.50 25.84 -20.45
C PRO A 92 -2.41 25.15 -21.46
N GLY A 93 -3.64 24.86 -21.06
CA GLY A 93 -4.64 24.19 -21.90
C GLY A 93 -4.53 22.67 -21.92
N ALA A 94 -3.62 22.04 -21.16
CA ALA A 94 -3.46 20.59 -21.10
C ALA A 94 -4.77 19.89 -20.71
N VAL A 95 -4.97 18.68 -21.26
CA VAL A 95 -6.06 17.78 -20.87
C VAL A 95 -5.54 16.81 -19.81
N VAL A 96 -6.22 16.77 -18.68
CA VAL A 96 -5.82 15.95 -17.51
C VAL A 96 -6.91 14.93 -17.19
N ALA A 97 -6.53 13.73 -16.83
CA ALA A 97 -7.42 12.77 -16.17
C ALA A 97 -6.94 12.48 -14.76
N ASP A 98 -7.79 12.78 -13.77
CA ASP A 98 -7.61 12.49 -12.35
C ASP A 98 -8.34 11.19 -12.01
N ILE A 99 -7.58 10.14 -11.74
CA ILE A 99 -8.07 8.77 -11.57
C ILE A 99 -8.16 8.40 -10.09
N GLY A 100 -9.39 8.12 -9.63
CA GLY A 100 -9.70 8.00 -8.22
C GLY A 100 -9.77 9.39 -7.58
N THR A 101 -10.52 10.30 -8.19
CA THR A 101 -10.54 11.74 -7.82
C THR A 101 -10.98 11.99 -6.38
N GLY A 102 -11.74 11.06 -5.75
CA GLY A 102 -12.27 11.22 -4.41
C GLY A 102 -13.06 12.53 -4.26
N CYS A 103 -12.66 13.36 -3.31
CA CYS A 103 -13.24 14.71 -3.10
C CYS A 103 -12.71 15.79 -4.07
N GLY A 104 -11.92 15.41 -5.10
CA GLY A 104 -11.57 16.27 -6.23
C GLY A 104 -10.37 17.17 -6.04
N ILE A 105 -9.54 16.98 -5.02
CA ILE A 105 -8.41 17.90 -4.74
C ILE A 105 -7.44 17.97 -5.91
N LEU A 106 -7.05 16.83 -6.53
CA LEU A 106 -6.09 16.83 -7.62
C LEU A 106 -6.68 17.44 -8.90
N ALA A 107 -7.95 17.18 -9.19
CA ALA A 107 -8.66 17.81 -10.29
C ALA A 107 -8.74 19.35 -10.15
N LEU A 108 -9.06 19.84 -8.95
CA LEU A 108 -9.10 21.26 -8.65
C LEU A 108 -7.72 21.91 -8.74
N LEU A 109 -6.67 21.24 -8.28
CA LEU A 109 -5.28 21.69 -8.43
C LEU A 109 -4.87 21.73 -9.90
N ALA A 110 -5.21 20.73 -10.70
CA ALA A 110 -4.92 20.71 -12.13
C ALA A 110 -5.62 21.89 -12.85
N ALA A 111 -6.89 22.13 -12.57
CA ALA A 111 -7.61 23.28 -13.12
C ALA A 111 -6.94 24.61 -12.70
N ARG A 112 -6.57 24.77 -11.42
CA ARG A 112 -5.89 25.97 -10.90
C ARG A 112 -4.56 26.23 -11.60
N HIS A 113 -3.81 25.16 -11.95
CA HIS A 113 -2.52 25.26 -12.64
C HIS A 113 -2.61 25.26 -14.17
N GLY A 114 -3.78 25.57 -14.75
CA GLY A 114 -3.93 25.89 -16.16
C GLY A 114 -4.33 24.75 -17.07
N ALA A 115 -4.81 23.62 -16.53
CA ALA A 115 -5.47 22.63 -17.34
C ALA A 115 -6.66 23.24 -18.10
N GLY A 116 -6.80 22.89 -19.37
CA GLY A 116 -7.93 23.33 -20.21
C GLY A 116 -9.18 22.49 -19.98
N THR A 117 -8.98 21.21 -19.75
CA THR A 117 -10.05 20.26 -19.37
C THR A 117 -9.48 19.26 -18.36
N VAL A 118 -10.25 18.98 -17.33
CA VAL A 118 -9.92 17.94 -16.34
C VAL A 118 -11.05 16.92 -16.31
N HIS A 119 -10.73 15.65 -16.55
CA HIS A 119 -11.64 14.53 -16.36
C HIS A 119 -11.41 13.97 -14.96
N ALA A 120 -12.32 14.24 -14.04
CA ALA A 120 -12.33 13.70 -12.69
C ALA A 120 -13.10 12.38 -12.69
N VAL A 121 -12.42 11.27 -12.41
CA VAL A 121 -12.97 9.91 -12.53
C VAL A 121 -12.99 9.21 -11.19
N ASP A 122 -14.15 8.75 -10.76
CA ASP A 122 -14.31 7.91 -9.59
C ASP A 122 -15.59 7.06 -9.72
N HIS A 123 -15.55 5.82 -9.24
CA HIS A 123 -16.74 4.97 -9.25
C HIS A 123 -17.61 5.17 -8.01
N ALA A 124 -17.04 5.70 -6.93
CA ALA A 124 -17.72 5.91 -5.65
C ALA A 124 -18.57 7.19 -5.63
N ALA A 125 -19.52 7.24 -4.70
CA ALA A 125 -20.41 8.39 -4.54
C ALA A 125 -19.69 9.66 -4.07
N VAL A 126 -18.48 9.54 -3.52
CA VAL A 126 -17.67 10.67 -3.05
C VAL A 126 -17.41 11.71 -4.15
N ILE A 127 -17.41 11.33 -5.41
CA ILE A 127 -17.25 12.24 -6.56
C ILE A 127 -18.30 13.38 -6.57
N GLU A 128 -19.46 13.16 -5.95
CA GLU A 128 -20.48 14.23 -5.85
C GLU A 128 -20.05 15.33 -4.89
N TRP A 129 -19.17 15.05 -3.92
CA TRP A 129 -18.55 16.10 -3.09
C TRP A 129 -17.57 16.93 -3.90
N ALA A 130 -16.77 16.28 -4.75
CA ALA A 130 -15.87 16.96 -5.68
C ALA A 130 -16.64 17.93 -6.58
N ARG A 131 -17.78 17.49 -7.14
CA ARG A 131 -18.68 18.34 -7.96
C ARG A 131 -19.18 19.55 -7.19
N GLN A 132 -19.68 19.33 -5.95
CA GLN A 132 -20.17 20.43 -5.11
C GLN A 132 -19.08 21.49 -4.83
N VAL A 133 -17.84 21.04 -4.59
CA VAL A 133 -16.71 21.96 -4.36
C VAL A 133 -16.39 22.74 -5.63
N ALA A 134 -16.37 22.10 -6.80
CA ALA A 134 -16.12 22.75 -8.08
C ALA A 134 -17.20 23.77 -8.42
N ASP A 135 -18.48 23.40 -8.28
CA ASP A 135 -19.64 24.29 -8.51
C ASP A 135 -19.59 25.52 -7.59
N ALA A 136 -19.30 25.33 -6.30
CA ALA A 136 -19.18 26.43 -5.34
C ALA A 136 -18.01 27.40 -5.67
N ARG A 137 -17.03 26.97 -6.47
CA ARG A 137 -15.90 27.78 -6.93
C ARG A 137 -16.10 28.32 -8.34
N GLY A 138 -17.18 27.97 -9.02
CA GLY A 138 -17.41 28.32 -10.43
C GLY A 138 -16.40 27.66 -11.37
N GLU A 139 -15.90 26.48 -11.04
CA GLU A 139 -14.91 25.78 -11.86
C GLU A 139 -15.63 24.90 -12.88
N ASP A 140 -15.68 25.33 -14.14
CA ASP A 140 -16.41 24.70 -15.24
C ASP A 140 -15.53 23.83 -16.16
N ARG A 141 -14.21 23.82 -15.94
CA ARG A 141 -13.27 23.01 -16.73
C ARG A 141 -13.22 21.55 -16.29
N ILE A 142 -13.82 21.21 -15.13
CA ILE A 142 -13.81 19.85 -14.59
C ILE A 142 -15.05 19.09 -15.05
N ARG A 143 -14.82 17.95 -15.70
CA ARG A 143 -15.86 16.99 -16.13
C ARG A 143 -15.83 15.79 -15.21
N PHE A 144 -16.91 15.55 -14.50
CA PHE A 144 -17.04 14.48 -13.52
C PHE A 144 -17.61 13.21 -14.14
N HIS A 145 -16.90 12.10 -14.01
CA HIS A 145 -17.27 10.79 -14.52
C HIS A 145 -17.42 9.80 -13.37
N ARG A 146 -18.66 9.53 -12.96
CA ARG A 146 -18.93 8.49 -11.98
C ARG A 146 -18.93 7.13 -12.67
N THR A 147 -17.75 6.57 -12.87
CA THR A 147 -17.54 5.30 -13.56
C THR A 147 -16.26 4.64 -13.06
N HIS A 148 -16.12 3.34 -13.29
CA HIS A 148 -14.86 2.66 -13.01
C HIS A 148 -13.81 3.06 -14.05
N SER A 149 -12.53 3.19 -13.64
CA SER A 149 -11.41 3.58 -14.51
C SER A 149 -11.30 2.73 -15.79
N ARG A 150 -11.57 1.42 -15.71
CA ARG A 150 -11.57 0.49 -16.86
C ARG A 150 -12.65 0.81 -17.92
N ASP A 151 -13.76 1.43 -17.50
CA ASP A 151 -14.89 1.76 -18.36
C ASP A 151 -14.85 3.25 -18.80
N PHE A 152 -13.87 3.99 -18.28
CA PHE A 152 -13.69 5.39 -18.61
C PHE A 152 -13.02 5.57 -19.97
N ASP A 153 -13.68 6.34 -20.84
CA ASP A 153 -13.15 6.78 -22.13
C ASP A 153 -13.52 8.27 -22.34
N PRO A 154 -12.54 9.18 -22.40
CA PRO A 154 -12.80 10.59 -22.69
C PRO A 154 -13.13 10.87 -24.15
N GLY A 155 -12.99 9.89 -25.05
CA GLY A 155 -13.14 10.04 -26.51
C GLY A 155 -11.96 10.71 -27.21
N HIS A 156 -10.88 11.00 -26.50
CA HIS A 156 -9.62 11.56 -26.99
C HIS A 156 -8.49 11.23 -26.02
N ARG A 157 -7.26 11.44 -26.43
CA ARG A 157 -6.11 11.25 -25.54
C ARG A 157 -5.94 12.41 -24.56
N VAL A 158 -5.32 12.14 -23.42
CA VAL A 158 -5.03 13.11 -22.37
C VAL A 158 -3.51 13.35 -22.27
N ASP A 159 -3.11 14.59 -21.93
CA ASP A 159 -1.71 14.94 -21.76
C ASP A 159 -1.12 14.39 -20.44
N VAL A 160 -1.96 14.33 -19.39
CA VAL A 160 -1.52 13.94 -18.06
C VAL A 160 -2.53 12.99 -17.40
N LEU A 161 -2.05 11.88 -16.89
CA LEU A 161 -2.75 11.04 -15.91
C LEU A 161 -2.23 11.42 -14.52
N VAL A 162 -3.10 11.86 -13.63
CA VAL A 162 -2.77 12.03 -12.21
C VAL A 162 -3.57 11.06 -11.40
N HIS A 163 -2.98 10.49 -10.38
CA HIS A 163 -3.62 9.52 -9.51
C HIS A 163 -3.04 9.54 -8.09
N GLU A 164 -3.81 9.02 -7.15
CA GLU A 164 -3.33 8.71 -5.80
C GLU A 164 -4.00 7.40 -5.33
N GLN A 165 -3.62 6.29 -5.96
CA GLN A 165 -4.05 4.93 -5.65
C GLN A 165 -2.86 4.15 -5.05
N ILE A 166 -2.30 4.70 -3.95
CA ILE A 166 -1.04 4.23 -3.36
C ILE A 166 -1.32 3.76 -1.93
N GLY A 167 -1.27 2.47 -1.70
CA GLY A 167 -1.48 1.91 -0.37
C GLY A 167 -0.23 1.96 0.52
N ASP A 168 -0.38 1.55 1.79
CA ASP A 168 0.72 1.47 2.78
C ASP A 168 1.85 0.52 2.34
N TRP A 169 1.56 -0.42 1.45
CA TRP A 169 2.49 -1.39 0.87
C TRP A 169 2.88 -1.04 -0.57
N LEU A 170 2.62 0.18 -1.01
CA LEU A 170 2.84 0.75 -2.33
C LEU A 170 1.83 0.25 -3.38
N PHE A 171 1.81 -1.05 -3.69
CA PHE A 171 1.04 -1.58 -4.82
C PHE A 171 -0.30 -2.21 -4.42
N ASP A 172 -0.66 -2.22 -3.14
CA ASP A 172 -1.82 -2.94 -2.60
C ASP A 172 -3.18 -2.32 -2.95
N GLU A 173 -3.20 -1.14 -3.59
CA GLU A 173 -4.40 -0.54 -4.19
C GLU A 173 -4.57 -0.85 -5.70
N ARG A 174 -3.78 -1.80 -6.23
CA ARG A 174 -3.88 -2.28 -7.61
C ARG A 174 -3.69 -1.22 -8.69
N MET A 175 -2.93 -0.17 -8.38
CA MET A 175 -2.71 0.94 -9.31
C MET A 175 -2.09 0.50 -10.63
N LEU A 176 -1.25 -0.55 -10.65
CA LEU A 176 -0.55 -0.97 -11.86
C LEU A 176 -1.51 -1.41 -12.95
N ASP A 177 -2.47 -2.31 -12.64
CA ASP A 177 -3.47 -2.77 -13.62
C ASP A 177 -4.26 -1.60 -14.21
N THR A 178 -4.65 -0.64 -13.36
CA THR A 178 -5.42 0.54 -13.74
C THR A 178 -4.62 1.49 -14.62
N LEU A 179 -3.41 1.83 -14.18
CA LEU A 179 -2.62 2.88 -14.84
C LEU A 179 -2.00 2.41 -16.15
N LEU A 180 -1.57 1.15 -16.24
CA LEU A 180 -1.06 0.60 -17.50
C LEU A 180 -2.17 0.51 -18.55
N ASP A 181 -3.38 0.08 -18.19
CA ASP A 181 -4.54 0.09 -19.09
C ASP A 181 -4.84 1.52 -19.59
N LEU A 182 -4.93 2.49 -18.68
CA LEU A 182 -5.22 3.87 -19.04
C LEU A 182 -4.09 4.51 -19.85
N ARG A 183 -2.81 4.25 -19.49
CA ARG A 183 -1.66 4.71 -20.26
C ARG A 183 -1.78 4.28 -21.73
N ASP A 184 -2.01 2.99 -21.94
CA ASP A 184 -2.04 2.43 -23.30
C ASP A 184 -3.26 2.91 -24.10
N ARG A 185 -4.40 3.09 -23.42
CA ARG A 185 -5.68 3.44 -24.04
C ARG A 185 -5.86 4.94 -24.29
N ILE A 186 -5.54 5.77 -23.29
CA ILE A 186 -5.94 7.18 -23.34
C ILE A 186 -4.81 8.20 -23.14
N LEU A 187 -3.60 7.81 -22.71
CA LEU A 187 -2.51 8.76 -22.56
C LEU A 187 -1.86 9.07 -23.90
N GLU A 188 -1.50 10.34 -24.14
CA GLU A 188 -0.67 10.72 -25.30
C GLU A 188 0.68 10.01 -25.25
N PRO A 189 1.34 9.71 -26.40
CA PRO A 189 2.64 9.05 -26.43
C PRO A 189 3.72 9.75 -25.58
N GLU A 190 3.69 11.08 -25.55
CA GLU A 190 4.58 11.93 -24.73
C GLU A 190 3.88 12.44 -23.46
N GLY A 191 2.75 11.84 -23.12
CA GLY A 191 1.97 12.20 -21.93
C GLY A 191 2.68 11.80 -20.65
N ARG A 192 2.25 12.35 -19.52
CA ARG A 192 2.87 12.13 -18.21
C ARG A 192 1.93 11.41 -17.26
N ILE A 193 2.51 10.59 -16.40
CA ILE A 193 1.81 9.95 -15.26
C ILE A 193 2.38 10.57 -13.98
N LEU A 194 1.51 10.99 -13.06
CA LEU A 194 1.89 11.63 -11.80
C LEU A 194 1.24 10.90 -10.60
N PRO A 195 2.04 10.18 -9.78
CA PRO A 195 3.45 9.81 -9.94
C PRO A 195 3.65 8.81 -11.08
N GLY A 196 4.80 8.93 -11.78
CA GLY A 196 5.15 8.04 -12.88
C GLY A 196 6.13 6.92 -12.52
N ALA A 197 6.85 7.06 -11.41
CA ALA A 197 7.82 6.05 -10.98
C ALA A 197 7.83 5.88 -9.46
N PHE A 198 8.29 4.72 -9.00
CA PHE A 198 8.29 4.33 -7.59
C PHE A 198 9.55 3.57 -7.22
N ASP A 199 10.06 3.83 -6.01
CA ASP A 199 11.07 3.03 -5.35
C ASP A 199 10.45 2.31 -4.15
N LEU A 200 10.52 0.99 -4.12
CA LEU A 200 10.16 0.19 -2.96
C LEU A 200 11.40 -0.03 -2.09
N HIS A 201 11.31 0.33 -0.83
CA HIS A 201 12.34 0.11 0.17
C HIS A 201 11.90 -0.95 1.18
N ILE A 202 12.79 -1.88 1.49
CA ILE A 202 12.62 -2.87 2.57
C ILE A 202 13.94 -2.89 3.35
N GLU A 203 13.95 -2.20 4.49
CA GLU A 203 15.19 -1.90 5.22
C GLU A 203 15.18 -2.51 6.63
N PRO A 204 16.30 -3.10 7.08
CA PRO A 204 16.40 -3.65 8.42
C PRO A 204 16.38 -2.52 9.45
N VAL A 205 15.52 -2.68 10.47
CA VAL A 205 15.29 -1.64 11.48
C VAL A 205 15.28 -2.21 12.88
N GLN A 206 15.50 -1.29 13.83
CA GLN A 206 15.15 -1.44 15.23
C GLN A 206 13.87 -0.67 15.50
N LEU A 207 12.93 -1.31 16.18
CA LEU A 207 11.73 -0.65 16.73
C LEU A 207 12.04 -0.04 18.09
N VAL A 208 11.20 0.89 18.54
CA VAL A 208 11.21 1.32 19.95
C VAL A 208 10.90 0.13 20.84
N ASP A 209 11.40 0.15 22.10
CA ASP A 209 11.33 -1.04 22.96
C ASP A 209 9.91 -1.51 23.24
N GLU A 210 8.96 -0.58 23.35
CA GLU A 210 7.55 -0.87 23.58
C GLU A 210 6.89 -1.64 22.41
N GLN A 211 7.46 -1.58 21.22
CA GLN A 211 6.97 -2.24 20.01
C GLN A 211 7.74 -3.51 19.66
N SER A 212 8.86 -3.77 20.32
CA SER A 212 9.65 -4.99 20.14
C SER A 212 9.05 -6.13 20.96
N VAL A 213 7.98 -6.74 20.43
CA VAL A 213 7.27 -7.83 21.10
C VAL A 213 7.91 -9.16 20.72
N PRO A 214 8.34 -10.02 21.69
CA PRO A 214 8.86 -11.34 21.40
C PRO A 214 7.81 -12.23 20.72
N PHE A 215 8.26 -13.23 19.96
CA PHE A 215 7.35 -14.24 19.43
C PHE A 215 6.73 -15.06 20.56
N LEU A 216 5.53 -15.60 20.31
CA LEU A 216 4.77 -16.35 21.31
C LEU A 216 5.61 -17.43 22.00
N HIS A 217 6.42 -18.18 21.24
CA HIS A 217 7.29 -19.23 21.78
C HIS A 217 8.52 -18.71 22.54
N GLN A 218 8.76 -17.40 22.56
CA GLN A 218 9.85 -16.75 23.31
C GLN A 218 9.33 -16.07 24.59
N ILE A 219 8.02 -16.14 24.81
CA ILE A 219 7.38 -15.48 25.96
C ILE A 219 7.37 -16.44 27.15
N GLU A 220 7.81 -15.94 28.29
CA GLU A 220 7.49 -16.47 29.61
C GLU A 220 6.63 -15.44 30.34
N ALA A 221 5.44 -15.82 30.78
CA ALA A 221 4.51 -14.94 31.46
C ALA A 221 4.02 -15.57 32.75
N ALA A 222 4.21 -14.89 33.86
CA ALA A 222 3.84 -15.37 35.21
C ALA A 222 4.41 -16.77 35.54
N GLY A 223 5.63 -17.09 35.07
CA GLY A 223 6.28 -18.39 35.26
C GLY A 223 5.77 -19.51 34.35
N ILE A 224 4.99 -19.14 33.31
CA ILE A 224 4.48 -20.09 32.31
C ILE A 224 5.28 -19.90 31.03
N ASP A 225 5.97 -20.96 30.60
CA ASP A 225 6.75 -21.03 29.36
C ASP A 225 5.85 -21.39 28.17
N PHE A 226 5.87 -20.57 27.12
CA PHE A 226 5.13 -20.76 25.88
C PHE A 226 5.98 -21.37 24.75
N SER A 227 7.19 -21.87 25.02
CA SER A 227 8.13 -22.40 24.01
C SER A 227 7.55 -23.60 23.22
N VAL A 228 6.63 -24.35 23.81
CA VAL A 228 5.87 -25.44 23.16
C VAL A 228 5.09 -24.98 21.91
N LEU A 229 4.83 -23.68 21.78
CA LEU A 229 4.10 -23.11 20.64
C LEU A 229 5.01 -22.62 19.49
N ARG A 230 6.24 -23.15 19.41
CA ARG A 230 7.22 -22.78 18.35
C ARG A 230 6.63 -22.99 16.95
N ASP A 231 6.04 -24.15 16.67
CA ASP A 231 5.48 -24.45 15.34
C ASP A 231 4.37 -23.49 14.95
N VAL A 232 3.56 -23.03 15.93
CA VAL A 232 2.51 -22.02 15.70
C VAL A 232 3.13 -20.65 15.37
N SER A 233 4.23 -20.32 16.06
CA SER A 233 4.95 -19.06 15.85
C SER A 233 5.66 -19.02 14.50
N ASP A 234 6.30 -20.11 14.08
CA ASP A 234 7.02 -20.19 12.81
C ASP A 234 6.11 -19.93 11.60
N ASP A 235 4.87 -20.41 11.65
CA ASP A 235 3.85 -20.08 10.65
C ASP A 235 3.46 -18.59 10.68
N ALA A 236 3.38 -18.01 11.87
CA ALA A 236 2.99 -16.60 12.05
C ALA A 236 4.12 -15.64 11.66
N VAL A 237 5.39 -16.00 11.93
CA VAL A 237 6.59 -15.18 11.62
C VAL A 237 6.67 -14.83 10.14
N ARG A 238 6.36 -15.78 9.27
CA ARG A 238 6.54 -15.63 7.81
C ARG A 238 5.36 -15.00 7.10
N THR A 239 4.30 -14.66 7.81
CA THR A 239 3.02 -14.26 7.21
C THR A 239 2.29 -13.17 7.98
N LEU A 240 2.75 -12.79 9.16
CA LEU A 240 2.15 -11.74 9.95
C LEU A 240 2.66 -10.39 9.45
N ARG A 241 1.81 -9.72 8.71
CA ARG A 241 2.01 -8.33 8.28
C ARG A 241 1.55 -7.41 9.39
N LEU A 242 2.43 -6.52 9.76
CA LEU A 242 2.15 -5.44 10.69
C LEU A 242 2.25 -4.12 9.95
N VAL A 243 1.54 -3.15 10.44
CA VAL A 243 1.68 -1.76 10.03
C VAL A 243 2.15 -0.99 11.24
N VAL A 244 3.24 -0.26 11.09
CA VAL A 244 3.85 0.49 12.19
C VAL A 244 3.86 1.98 11.86
N PRO A 245 3.48 2.83 12.82
CA PRO A 245 3.69 4.26 12.69
C PRO A 245 5.18 4.57 12.52
N PRO A 246 5.55 5.59 11.74
CA PRO A 246 6.95 5.99 11.62
C PRO A 246 7.64 6.29 12.94
N ALA A 247 6.90 6.77 13.94
CA ALA A 247 7.43 7.08 15.28
C ALA A 247 7.87 5.82 16.06
N ASP A 248 7.36 4.65 15.70
CA ASP A 248 7.69 3.38 16.36
C ASP A 248 8.96 2.74 15.79
N VAL A 249 9.53 3.30 14.72
CA VAL A 249 10.81 2.88 14.14
C VAL A 249 11.93 3.71 14.74
N ALA A 250 12.73 3.11 15.63
CA ALA A 250 13.79 3.82 16.35
C ALA A 250 14.97 4.18 15.44
N MET A 251 15.45 3.24 14.62
CA MET A 251 16.55 3.50 13.69
C MET A 251 16.63 2.49 12.54
N ALA A 252 17.21 2.94 11.43
CA ALA A 252 17.71 2.06 10.37
C ALA A 252 19.06 1.48 10.78
N LEU A 253 19.26 0.19 10.54
CA LEU A 253 20.53 -0.50 10.83
C LEU A 253 21.54 -0.38 9.70
N SER A 254 21.10 -0.01 8.49
CA SER A 254 21.91 0.22 7.30
C SER A 254 21.47 1.48 6.56
N SER A 255 22.26 1.94 5.61
CA SER A 255 21.85 2.99 4.68
C SER A 255 20.76 2.49 3.75
N PRO A 256 19.63 3.22 3.61
CA PRO A 256 18.51 2.81 2.75
C PRO A 256 18.92 2.75 1.28
N ARG A 257 18.42 1.72 0.57
CA ARG A 257 18.57 1.56 -0.88
C ARG A 257 17.31 0.97 -1.47
N PRO A 258 16.83 1.44 -2.63
CA PRO A 258 15.70 0.81 -3.29
C PRO A 258 15.93 -0.70 -3.49
N LEU A 259 14.93 -1.50 -3.16
CA LEU A 259 14.90 -2.92 -3.46
C LEU A 259 14.31 -3.19 -4.84
N LEU A 260 13.38 -2.36 -5.26
CA LEU A 260 12.74 -2.41 -6.57
C LEU A 260 12.47 -0.97 -7.02
N HIS A 261 12.80 -0.67 -8.27
CA HIS A 261 12.37 0.53 -8.98
C HIS A 261 11.35 0.15 -10.04
N VAL A 262 10.27 0.91 -10.16
CA VAL A 262 9.22 0.72 -11.16
C VAL A 262 8.95 2.05 -11.85
N ASP A 263 9.10 2.10 -13.16
CA ASP A 263 8.68 3.22 -14.00
C ASP A 263 7.44 2.80 -14.82
N LEU A 264 6.34 3.51 -14.65
CA LEU A 264 5.07 3.20 -15.31
C LEU A 264 5.09 3.47 -16.83
N HIS A 265 6.04 4.28 -17.31
CA HIS A 265 6.22 4.49 -18.75
C HIS A 265 6.97 3.33 -19.41
N GLU A 266 7.88 2.67 -18.67
CA GLU A 266 8.69 1.57 -19.19
C GLU A 266 8.08 0.19 -18.93
N LEU A 267 7.24 0.08 -17.90
CA LEU A 267 6.65 -1.20 -17.49
C LEU A 267 5.68 -1.70 -18.57
N SER A 268 6.00 -2.84 -19.19
CA SER A 268 5.20 -3.43 -20.28
C SER A 268 4.00 -4.24 -19.81
N GLU A 269 4.09 -4.83 -18.62
CA GLU A 269 3.05 -5.64 -17.99
C GLU A 269 2.91 -5.30 -16.51
N ALA A 270 1.69 -5.41 -15.98
CA ALA A 270 1.43 -5.26 -14.54
C ALA A 270 2.03 -6.39 -13.68
N ARG A 271 3.10 -7.00 -14.15
CA ARG A 271 3.78 -8.11 -13.47
C ARG A 271 5.07 -7.64 -12.85
N LEU A 272 5.06 -7.61 -11.53
CA LEU A 272 6.25 -7.39 -10.73
C LEU A 272 6.97 -8.71 -10.42
N PRO A 273 8.26 -8.64 -10.03
CA PRO A 273 9.00 -9.82 -9.61
C PRO A 273 8.28 -10.56 -8.47
N THR A 274 8.24 -11.88 -8.53
CA THR A 274 7.66 -12.72 -7.46
C THR A 274 8.67 -13.08 -6.37
N ARG A 275 9.95 -12.77 -6.60
CA ARG A 275 11.04 -12.96 -5.64
C ARG A 275 11.94 -11.75 -5.64
N LEU A 276 12.18 -11.20 -4.46
CA LEU A 276 13.12 -10.11 -4.21
C LEU A 276 14.15 -10.57 -3.17
N THR A 277 15.40 -10.21 -3.39
CA THR A 277 16.48 -10.48 -2.43
C THR A 277 17.27 -9.22 -2.16
N ALA A 278 17.68 -9.03 -0.91
CA ALA A 278 18.56 -7.95 -0.52
C ALA A 278 19.62 -8.45 0.45
N THR A 279 20.79 -7.84 0.37
CA THR A 279 21.81 -7.93 1.42
C THR A 279 22.12 -6.50 1.87
N ARG A 280 22.03 -6.27 3.19
CA ARG A 280 22.34 -4.99 3.81
C ARG A 280 23.49 -5.19 4.79
N THR A 281 24.52 -4.36 4.66
CA THR A 281 25.59 -4.32 5.65
C THR A 281 25.16 -3.43 6.82
N VAL A 282 25.25 -3.97 8.01
CA VAL A 282 24.94 -3.23 9.24
C VAL A 282 25.98 -2.14 9.45
N GLU A 283 25.52 -0.93 9.69
CA GLU A 283 26.35 0.26 9.91
C GLU A 283 26.28 0.76 11.36
N ARG A 284 25.27 0.31 12.13
CA ARG A 284 25.01 0.74 13.51
C ARG A 284 24.81 -0.46 14.41
N VAL A 285 25.35 -0.38 15.63
CA VAL A 285 25.03 -1.33 16.70
C VAL A 285 23.56 -1.20 17.04
N GLY A 286 22.86 -2.31 17.12
CA GLY A 286 21.44 -2.29 17.49
C GLY A 286 20.81 -3.66 17.52
N ARG A 287 19.51 -3.67 17.72
CA ARG A 287 18.64 -4.84 17.69
C ARG A 287 17.92 -4.89 16.34
N PHE A 288 18.07 -5.97 15.63
CA PHE A 288 17.33 -6.22 14.40
C PHE A 288 15.98 -6.84 14.73
N ASP A 289 14.90 -6.05 14.63
CA ASP A 289 13.54 -6.48 14.94
C ASP A 289 12.75 -6.91 13.70
N GLY A 290 13.19 -6.50 12.51
CA GLY A 290 12.54 -6.81 11.25
C GLY A 290 12.87 -5.81 10.16
N PHE A 291 12.06 -5.83 9.10
CA PHE A 291 12.22 -4.90 7.98
C PHE A 291 11.04 -3.94 7.92
N CYS A 292 11.34 -2.67 7.83
CA CYS A 292 10.38 -1.62 7.52
C CYS A 292 10.21 -1.51 6.01
N VAL A 293 8.96 -1.55 5.55
CA VAL A 293 8.57 -1.34 4.16
C VAL A 293 8.13 0.10 4.01
N SER A 294 8.77 0.82 3.10
CA SER A 294 8.43 2.19 2.75
C SER A 294 8.63 2.40 1.25
N PHE A 295 8.20 3.53 0.73
CA PHE A 295 8.37 3.83 -0.68
C PHE A 295 8.68 5.31 -0.93
N VAL A 296 9.23 5.56 -2.11
CA VAL A 296 9.33 6.89 -2.71
C VAL A 296 8.49 6.91 -3.98
N ALA A 297 7.54 7.83 -4.07
CA ALA A 297 6.76 8.08 -5.28
C ALA A 297 7.32 9.33 -5.99
N HIS A 298 7.76 9.16 -7.23
CA HIS A 298 8.35 10.22 -8.05
C HIS A 298 7.25 10.88 -8.90
N LEU A 299 6.84 12.08 -8.51
CA LEU A 299 5.89 12.88 -9.29
C LEU A 299 6.58 13.59 -10.46
N THR A 300 7.80 14.09 -10.24
CA THR A 300 8.72 14.59 -11.27
C THR A 300 10.14 14.18 -10.88
N PRO A 301 11.16 14.42 -11.72
CA PRO A 301 12.54 14.15 -11.31
C PRO A 301 12.97 14.85 -10.01
N GLU A 302 12.40 16.03 -9.71
CA GLU A 302 12.77 16.85 -8.55
C GLU A 302 11.75 16.79 -7.40
N ILE A 303 10.52 16.32 -7.68
CA ILE A 303 9.43 16.32 -6.70
C ILE A 303 9.02 14.89 -6.40
N ARG A 304 9.14 14.51 -5.15
CA ARG A 304 8.84 13.16 -4.68
C ARG A 304 8.09 13.18 -3.34
N ILE A 305 7.39 12.12 -3.06
CA ILE A 305 6.81 11.78 -1.77
C ILE A 305 7.63 10.63 -1.20
N ASP A 306 8.17 10.80 0.00
CA ASP A 306 9.01 9.82 0.70
C ASP A 306 8.31 9.41 2.01
N THR A 307 7.89 8.15 2.09
CA THR A 307 7.20 7.59 3.27
C THR A 307 8.16 6.97 4.28
N SER A 308 9.48 7.07 4.05
CA SER A 308 10.48 6.53 4.95
C SER A 308 10.30 7.08 6.38
N PRO A 309 10.33 6.24 7.42
CA PRO A 309 10.28 6.73 8.80
C PRO A 309 11.46 7.65 9.16
N PHE A 310 12.51 7.64 8.35
CA PHE A 310 13.72 8.44 8.54
C PHE A 310 13.72 9.74 7.73
N ALA A 311 12.74 9.96 6.87
CA ALA A 311 12.54 11.26 6.23
C ALA A 311 12.25 12.34 7.29
N PRO A 312 12.71 13.60 7.10
CA PRO A 312 12.38 14.68 8.02
C PRO A 312 10.88 14.78 8.24
N ALA A 313 10.43 14.93 9.49
CA ALA A 313 9.00 14.94 9.82
C ALA A 313 8.19 16.00 9.05
N SER A 314 8.83 17.14 8.71
CA SER A 314 8.22 18.20 7.90
C SER A 314 8.10 17.87 6.39
N GLN A 315 8.72 16.78 5.94
CA GLN A 315 8.72 16.34 4.54
C GLN A 315 8.09 14.97 4.37
N ARG A 316 7.65 14.33 5.45
CA ARG A 316 7.04 13.02 5.46
C ARG A 316 5.52 13.15 5.54
N PRO A 317 4.80 12.55 4.57
CA PRO A 317 3.36 12.44 4.68
C PRO A 317 3.01 11.59 5.91
N TRP A 318 1.88 11.87 6.54
CA TRP A 318 1.52 11.20 7.78
C TRP A 318 0.33 10.25 7.66
N HIS A 319 -0.39 10.30 6.54
CA HIS A 319 -1.55 9.42 6.39
C HIS A 319 -1.16 7.98 6.00
N TRP A 320 0.04 7.78 5.38
CA TRP A 320 0.59 6.43 5.17
C TRP A 320 1.32 5.93 6.42
N ALA A 321 1.06 4.69 6.76
CA ALA A 321 1.86 3.95 7.71
C ALA A 321 2.92 3.11 6.97
N ASN A 322 3.86 2.53 7.71
CA ASN A 322 4.89 1.68 7.13
C ASN A 322 4.54 0.21 7.33
N GLY A 323 4.66 -0.59 6.28
CA GLY A 323 4.62 -2.03 6.41
C GLY A 323 5.79 -2.54 7.26
N PHE A 324 5.59 -3.65 7.99
CA PHE A 324 6.63 -4.25 8.80
C PHE A 324 6.67 -5.77 8.64
N LEU A 325 7.83 -6.28 8.22
CA LEU A 325 8.10 -7.70 8.10
C LEU A 325 8.86 -8.14 9.35
N ARG A 326 8.16 -8.79 10.25
CA ARG A 326 8.69 -9.21 11.55
C ARG A 326 9.62 -10.41 11.40
N VAL A 327 10.70 -10.43 12.19
CA VAL A 327 11.64 -11.54 12.29
C VAL A 327 11.96 -11.85 13.77
N GLU A 328 12.61 -12.97 14.05
CA GLU A 328 13.18 -13.18 15.37
C GLU A 328 14.27 -12.14 15.64
N THR A 329 14.11 -11.43 16.75
CA THR A 329 15.00 -10.37 17.17
C THR A 329 16.43 -10.87 17.40
N ARG A 330 17.40 -10.11 16.91
CA ARG A 330 18.84 -10.41 17.08
C ARG A 330 19.64 -9.12 17.28
N ASP A 331 20.62 -9.16 18.16
CA ASP A 331 21.61 -8.11 18.26
C ASP A 331 22.55 -8.16 17.04
N VAL A 332 22.84 -7.00 16.48
CA VAL A 332 23.70 -6.85 15.31
C VAL A 332 24.73 -5.73 15.52
N ARG A 333 25.85 -5.82 14.80
CA ARG A 333 26.98 -4.90 14.90
C ARG A 333 27.44 -4.45 13.51
N PRO A 334 28.11 -3.30 13.41
CA PRO A 334 28.71 -2.85 12.15
C PRO A 334 29.57 -3.93 11.50
N GLY A 335 29.34 -4.15 10.18
CA GLY A 335 29.99 -5.18 9.39
C GLY A 335 29.21 -6.48 9.28
N ASP A 336 28.28 -6.78 10.18
CA ASP A 336 27.36 -7.90 10.00
C ASP A 336 26.51 -7.67 8.73
N ARG A 337 26.04 -8.76 8.11
CA ARG A 337 25.16 -8.68 6.93
C ARG A 337 23.80 -9.25 7.26
N ILE A 338 22.78 -8.50 6.92
CA ILE A 338 21.38 -8.94 7.00
C ILE A 338 20.92 -9.28 5.58
N GLU A 339 20.51 -10.50 5.39
CA GLU A 339 20.02 -11.02 4.12
C GLU A 339 18.51 -11.17 4.19
N LEU A 340 17.81 -10.67 3.18
CA LEU A 340 16.37 -10.81 2.99
C LEU A 340 16.11 -11.64 1.74
N GLU A 341 15.23 -12.61 1.86
CA GLU A 341 14.54 -13.24 0.74
C GLU A 341 13.03 -13.04 0.92
N LEU A 342 12.43 -12.25 0.04
CA LEU A 342 10.99 -12.03 -0.03
C LEU A 342 10.42 -12.79 -1.22
N ASN A 343 9.41 -13.62 -0.98
CA ASN A 343 8.64 -14.30 -2.02
C ASN A 343 7.19 -13.83 -1.95
N ALA A 344 6.62 -13.47 -3.10
CA ALA A 344 5.25 -13.03 -3.26
C ALA A 344 4.62 -13.78 -4.44
N LEU A 345 3.35 -14.13 -4.38
CA LEU A 345 2.63 -14.53 -5.59
C LEU A 345 2.36 -13.32 -6.47
N ASP A 346 2.10 -12.19 -5.80
CA ASP A 346 1.84 -10.89 -6.39
C ASP A 346 2.30 -9.82 -5.39
N LEU A 347 3.20 -8.92 -5.80
CA LEU A 347 3.67 -7.84 -4.93
C LEU A 347 2.57 -6.82 -4.61
N ALA A 348 1.55 -6.69 -5.48
CA ALA A 348 0.36 -5.90 -5.21
C ALA A 348 -0.57 -6.53 -4.15
N ARG A 349 -0.20 -7.69 -3.63
CA ARG A 349 -0.98 -8.45 -2.66
C ARG A 349 -0.11 -8.83 -1.46
N PRO A 350 0.15 -7.91 -0.54
CA PRO A 350 1.01 -8.16 0.61
C PRO A 350 0.61 -9.40 1.43
N GLU A 351 -0.68 -9.80 1.41
CA GLU A 351 -1.15 -11.04 2.03
C GLU A 351 -0.55 -12.32 1.43
N THR A 352 0.07 -12.22 0.26
CA THR A 352 0.77 -13.34 -0.38
C THR A 352 2.27 -13.37 -0.10
N TRP A 353 2.79 -12.33 0.59
CA TRP A 353 4.21 -12.25 0.88
C TRP A 353 4.62 -13.23 1.96
N THR A 354 5.76 -13.85 1.74
CA THR A 354 6.49 -14.64 2.73
C THR A 354 7.96 -14.22 2.68
N TRP A 355 8.64 -14.22 3.82
CA TRP A 355 10.02 -13.78 3.88
C TRP A 355 10.87 -14.65 4.79
N ASN A 356 12.16 -14.68 4.49
CA ASN A 356 13.21 -15.21 5.35
C ASN A 356 14.25 -14.13 5.57
N ALA A 357 14.80 -14.10 6.78
CA ALA A 357 15.92 -13.24 7.12
C ALA A 357 17.06 -14.10 7.67
N ASN A 358 18.29 -13.74 7.32
CA ASN A 358 19.48 -14.34 7.86
C ASN A 358 20.46 -13.25 8.28
N VAL A 359 21.11 -13.43 9.43
CA VAL A 359 22.17 -12.56 9.90
C VAL A 359 23.48 -13.31 9.82
N VAL A 360 24.40 -12.81 8.98
CA VAL A 360 25.75 -13.33 8.83
C VAL A 360 26.71 -12.42 9.59
N GLU A 361 27.22 -12.90 10.70
CA GLU A 361 28.17 -12.16 11.53
C GLU A 361 29.51 -11.99 10.82
N GLN A 362 30.09 -10.81 10.94
CA GLN A 362 31.46 -10.57 10.47
C GLN A 362 32.45 -11.32 11.36
N THR A 363 33.26 -12.20 10.78
CA THR A 363 34.28 -12.95 11.52
C THR A 363 35.37 -12.03 12.09
N ALA A 364 35.94 -12.40 13.25
CA ALA A 364 36.97 -11.64 13.94
C ALA A 364 38.19 -11.29 13.04
N THR A 365 38.52 -12.17 12.08
CA THR A 365 39.60 -11.98 11.12
C THR A 365 39.35 -10.85 10.12
N GLN A 366 38.09 -10.56 9.81
CA GLN A 366 37.69 -9.47 8.87
C GLN A 366 37.58 -8.11 9.58
N ARG A 367 37.60 -8.07 10.91
CA ARG A 367 37.51 -6.83 11.71
C ARG A 367 38.87 -6.17 11.95
N ALA A 368 39.97 -6.85 11.64
CA ALA A 368 41.32 -6.41 11.94
C ALA A 368 42.07 -5.88 10.70
N GLY A 369 41.46 -5.82 9.56
CA GLY A 369 42.01 -5.26 8.31
C GLY A 369 41.19 -4.05 7.86
#